data_11aa2adaa47fda96ac22f9315f0dc994
#
_entry.id   11aa2adaa47fda96ac22f9315f0dc994
#
_cell.length_a   1.000
_cell.length_b   1.000
_cell.length_c   1.000
_cell.angle_alpha   90.00
_cell.angle_beta   90.00
_cell.angle_gamma   90.00
#
_symmetry.space_group_name_H-M   'P 1'
#
loop_
_entity.id
_entity.type
_entity.pdbx_description
1 polymer ?
#
loop_
_entity_poly.entity_id
_entity_poly.type
_entity_poly.pdbx_seq_one_letter_code
_entity_poly.pdbx_strand_id
1 'polypeptide(L)'
;MPTKSAKKTESGKLSETELEMLQSFFPEGKEITLKEIAKRSGYSYEPIYRTLQGLVKKQIISLKKFGKTLVYELNFKKTEPKIAFYHYSIKRANEFSKKHHPISTAMSELPEDKADILAVFGSYAKGIEHEKSDVDIICVTSENGMDKKIRSLTHTYGKDFSPVVLLKGEFAKIKVENKEFWHDLVNYGIIFKGYDLFYYYAYLT
;
A
#
# COMPACT_ATOMS: atom_id res chain seq x y z
N MET A 1 -34.86 7.77 40.59
CA MET A 1 -33.57 7.07 40.31
C MET A 1 -33.18 7.41 38.89
N PRO A 2 -32.07 8.09 38.61
CA PRO A 2 -31.68 8.41 37.24
C PRO A 2 -30.96 7.20 36.62
N THR A 3 -31.50 6.78 35.49
CA THR A 3 -30.92 5.74 34.61
C THR A 3 -29.57 6.22 34.06
N LYS A 4 -28.52 5.44 34.31
CA LYS A 4 -27.22 5.65 33.74
C LYS A 4 -27.30 5.53 32.21
N SER A 5 -27.14 6.66 31.53
CA SER A 5 -26.91 6.73 30.09
C SER A 5 -25.65 5.94 29.76
N ALA A 6 -25.79 4.86 29.00
CA ALA A 6 -24.66 4.15 28.42
C ALA A 6 -23.90 5.13 27.51
N LYS A 7 -22.67 5.45 27.86
CA LYS A 7 -21.74 6.15 26.98
C LYS A 7 -21.61 5.33 25.70
N LYS A 8 -22.18 5.83 24.60
CA LYS A 8 -21.86 5.38 23.24
C LYS A 8 -20.35 5.54 23.08
N THR A 9 -19.62 4.44 23.14
CA THR A 9 -18.22 4.39 22.72
C THR A 9 -18.18 4.86 21.26
N GLU A 10 -17.48 5.95 20.99
CA GLU A 10 -17.14 6.38 19.63
C GLU A 10 -16.32 5.25 18.97
N SER A 11 -17.03 4.32 18.32
CA SER A 11 -16.43 3.25 17.54
C SER A 11 -15.99 3.86 16.22
N GLY A 12 -14.67 3.98 15.98
CA GLY A 12 -14.18 4.30 14.66
C GLY A 12 -12.87 5.05 14.55
N LYS A 13 -12.32 5.64 15.62
CA LYS A 13 -11.05 6.37 15.49
C LYS A 13 -9.88 5.49 15.95
N LEU A 14 -8.99 5.16 15.01
CA LEU A 14 -7.70 4.55 15.35
C LEU A 14 -6.82 5.58 16.07
N SER A 15 -6.12 5.16 17.12
CA SER A 15 -4.99 5.94 17.66
C SER A 15 -3.82 5.86 16.69
N GLU A 16 -2.88 6.79 16.80
CA GLU A 16 -1.66 6.82 16.00
C GLU A 16 -0.89 5.48 16.12
N THR A 17 -0.73 4.99 17.36
CA THR A 17 -0.06 3.70 17.62
C THR A 17 -0.81 2.52 16.99
N GLU A 18 -2.16 2.50 17.04
CA GLU A 18 -2.94 1.45 16.39
C GLU A 18 -2.76 1.49 14.86
N LEU A 19 -2.74 2.69 14.30
CA LEU A 19 -2.52 2.89 12.86
C LEU A 19 -1.12 2.42 12.44
N GLU A 20 -0.08 2.74 13.19
CA GLU A 20 1.29 2.27 12.93
C GLU A 20 1.42 0.75 13.04
N MET A 21 0.77 0.14 14.05
CA MET A 21 0.74 -1.32 14.15
C MET A 21 0.07 -1.97 12.94
N LEU A 22 -1.05 -1.40 12.47
CA LEU A 22 -1.75 -1.91 11.28
C LEU A 22 -0.93 -1.68 9.99
N GLN A 23 -0.19 -0.58 9.88
CA GLN A 23 0.72 -0.35 8.74
C GLN A 23 1.82 -1.42 8.66
N SER A 24 2.25 -1.99 9.81
CA SER A 24 3.28 -3.04 9.84
C SER A 24 2.87 -4.34 9.15
N PHE A 25 1.58 -4.54 8.84
CA PHE A 25 1.11 -5.69 8.08
C PHE A 25 1.38 -5.57 6.57
N PHE A 26 1.65 -4.37 6.07
CA PHE A 26 1.89 -4.14 4.66
C PHE A 26 3.40 -4.17 4.33
N PRO A 27 3.77 -4.55 3.10
CA PRO A 27 2.91 -4.73 1.92
C PRO A 27 2.19 -6.08 1.83
N GLU A 28 2.59 -7.10 2.55
CA GLU A 28 2.07 -8.47 2.35
C GLU A 28 0.58 -8.60 2.69
N GLY A 29 0.10 -7.80 3.65
CA GLY A 29 -1.30 -7.74 4.06
C GLY A 29 -1.85 -9.05 4.64
N LYS A 30 -0.96 -9.99 5.00
CA LYS A 30 -1.30 -11.33 5.46
C LYS A 30 -0.92 -11.53 6.93
N GLU A 31 -0.73 -12.78 7.28
CA GLU A 31 -0.29 -13.18 8.62
C GLU A 31 1.09 -12.61 8.96
N ILE A 32 1.22 -12.02 10.15
CA ILE A 32 2.46 -11.45 10.64
C ILE A 32 2.68 -11.82 12.10
N THR A 33 3.94 -12.06 12.49
CA THR A 33 4.29 -12.38 13.87
C THR A 33 4.51 -11.12 14.71
N LEU A 34 4.37 -11.26 16.03
CA LEU A 34 4.71 -10.17 16.96
C LEU A 34 6.16 -9.68 16.78
N LYS A 35 7.10 -10.59 16.51
CA LYS A 35 8.50 -10.26 16.24
C LYS A 35 8.66 -9.39 14.99
N GLU A 36 7.94 -9.72 13.95
CA GLU A 36 7.99 -8.96 12.69
C GLU A 36 7.37 -7.57 12.86
N ILE A 37 6.23 -7.46 13.56
CA ILE A 37 5.62 -6.17 13.88
C ILE A 37 6.61 -5.30 14.68
N ALA A 38 7.30 -5.87 15.68
CA ALA A 38 8.30 -5.15 16.46
C ALA A 38 9.45 -4.62 15.58
N LYS A 39 9.94 -5.46 14.66
CA LYS A 39 11.00 -5.08 13.72
C LYS A 39 10.57 -3.92 12.81
N ARG A 40 9.33 -3.95 12.28
CA ARG A 40 8.84 -2.95 11.32
C ARG A 40 8.40 -1.64 11.97
N SER A 41 7.79 -1.72 13.15
CA SER A 41 7.30 -0.54 13.86
C SER A 41 8.36 0.16 14.70
N GLY A 42 9.44 -0.54 15.08
CA GLY A 42 10.47 -0.02 15.97
C GLY A 42 10.07 0.07 17.45
N TYR A 43 8.86 -0.34 17.81
CA TYR A 43 8.40 -0.37 19.20
C TYR A 43 8.92 -1.60 19.95
N SER A 44 9.00 -1.49 21.28
CA SER A 44 9.27 -2.63 22.17
C SER A 44 8.04 -3.55 22.31
N TYR A 45 8.25 -4.79 22.75
CA TYR A 45 7.22 -5.83 22.76
C TYR A 45 5.98 -5.48 23.60
N GLU A 46 6.14 -4.85 24.75
CA GLU A 46 5.05 -4.58 25.69
C GLU A 46 3.97 -3.64 25.10
N PRO A 47 4.32 -2.44 24.57
CA PRO A 47 3.36 -1.56 23.92
C PRO A 47 2.68 -2.23 22.73
N ILE A 48 3.44 -2.97 21.90
CA ILE A 48 2.89 -3.69 20.76
C ILE A 48 1.84 -4.69 21.20
N TYR A 49 2.18 -5.54 22.17
CA TYR A 49 1.29 -6.58 22.66
C TYR A 49 -0.03 -5.99 23.18
N ARG A 50 0.03 -4.92 23.99
CA ARG A 50 -1.17 -4.22 24.49
C ARG A 50 -2.04 -3.66 23.37
N THR A 51 -1.41 -2.99 22.39
CA THR A 51 -2.13 -2.41 21.24
C THR A 51 -2.80 -3.50 20.40
N LEU A 52 -2.07 -4.58 20.11
CA LEU A 52 -2.62 -5.70 19.34
C LEU A 52 -3.79 -6.39 20.06
N GLN A 53 -3.72 -6.55 21.39
CA GLN A 53 -4.84 -7.06 22.17
C GLN A 53 -6.08 -6.17 22.06
N GLY A 54 -5.89 -4.85 22.03
CA GLY A 54 -6.95 -3.87 21.77
C GLY A 54 -7.57 -4.05 20.39
N LEU A 55 -6.75 -4.20 19.35
CA LEU A 55 -7.18 -4.42 17.96
C LEU A 55 -7.90 -5.77 17.79
N VAL A 56 -7.46 -6.82 18.50
CA VAL A 56 -8.15 -8.13 18.53
C VAL A 56 -9.54 -7.98 19.17
N LYS A 57 -9.66 -7.27 20.31
CA LYS A 57 -10.98 -7.01 20.94
C LYS A 57 -11.92 -6.21 20.04
N LYS A 58 -11.39 -5.30 19.23
CA LYS A 58 -12.16 -4.55 18.21
C LYS A 58 -12.47 -5.39 16.96
N GLN A 59 -11.96 -6.62 16.88
CA GLN A 59 -12.08 -7.50 15.70
C GLN A 59 -11.47 -6.90 14.41
N ILE A 60 -10.53 -5.98 14.54
CA ILE A 60 -9.78 -5.39 13.42
C ILE A 60 -8.72 -6.36 12.93
N ILE A 61 -8.14 -7.12 13.86
CA ILE A 61 -7.23 -8.23 13.57
C ILE A 61 -7.70 -9.49 14.30
N SER A 62 -7.30 -10.65 13.81
CA SER A 62 -7.43 -11.92 14.51
C SER A 62 -6.08 -12.39 15.05
N LEU A 63 -6.11 -13.26 16.07
CA LEU A 63 -4.93 -13.88 16.67
C LEU A 63 -5.02 -15.40 16.51
N LYS A 64 -3.98 -15.98 15.92
CA LYS A 64 -3.75 -17.42 15.84
C LYS A 64 -2.52 -17.78 16.67
N LYS A 65 -2.50 -18.96 17.26
CA LYS A 65 -1.36 -19.45 18.02
C LYS A 65 -0.84 -20.76 17.40
N PHE A 66 0.40 -20.75 16.98
CA PHE A 66 1.11 -21.92 16.48
C PHE A 66 2.25 -22.28 17.44
N GLY A 67 2.02 -23.25 18.32
CA GLY A 67 2.94 -23.58 19.40
C GLY A 67 3.17 -22.37 20.33
N LYS A 68 4.39 -21.83 20.36
CA LYS A 68 4.76 -20.63 21.14
C LYS A 68 4.67 -19.32 20.31
N THR A 69 4.38 -19.42 19.02
CA THR A 69 4.37 -18.24 18.13
C THR A 69 2.96 -17.67 18.04
N LEU A 70 2.85 -16.37 18.27
CA LEU A 70 1.64 -15.58 18.07
C LEU A 70 1.68 -14.99 16.66
N VAL A 71 0.62 -15.23 15.88
CA VAL A 71 0.44 -14.77 14.51
C VAL A 71 -0.84 -13.97 14.45
N TYR A 72 -0.75 -12.77 13.90
CA TYR A 72 -1.85 -11.83 13.73
C TYR A 72 -2.23 -11.72 12.26
N GLU A 73 -3.52 -11.54 11.99
CA GLU A 73 -4.05 -11.45 10.64
C GLU A 73 -5.06 -10.29 10.55
N LEU A 74 -5.01 -9.50 9.48
CA LEU A 74 -5.95 -8.41 9.24
C LEU A 74 -7.36 -8.94 8.92
N ASN A 75 -8.36 -8.29 9.50
CA ASN A 75 -9.75 -8.53 9.13
C ASN A 75 -10.16 -7.55 8.01
N PHE A 76 -9.99 -7.96 6.77
CA PHE A 76 -10.30 -7.14 5.59
C PHE A 76 -11.79 -6.80 5.41
N LYS A 77 -12.69 -7.36 6.24
CA LYS A 77 -14.10 -6.95 6.29
C LYS A 77 -14.31 -5.63 7.04
N LYS A 78 -13.28 -5.17 7.75
CA LYS A 78 -13.25 -3.89 8.48
C LYS A 78 -12.64 -2.79 7.61
N THR A 79 -12.95 -1.53 7.94
CA THR A 79 -12.43 -0.36 7.21
C THR A 79 -11.00 0.00 7.64
N GLU A 80 -10.62 -0.31 8.86
CA GLU A 80 -9.34 0.08 9.46
C GLU A 80 -8.11 -0.46 8.69
N PRO A 81 -8.08 -1.72 8.19
CA PRO A 81 -6.99 -2.19 7.33
C PRO A 81 -6.82 -1.36 6.06
N LYS A 82 -7.92 -0.91 5.45
CA LYS A 82 -7.90 -0.04 4.26
C LYS A 82 -7.31 1.33 4.58
N ILE A 83 -7.72 1.92 5.71
CA ILE A 83 -7.16 3.20 6.19
C ILE A 83 -5.64 3.04 6.44
N ALA A 84 -5.21 1.96 7.09
CA ALA A 84 -3.81 1.69 7.35
C ALA A 84 -3.00 1.50 6.07
N PHE A 85 -3.55 0.82 5.06
CA PHE A 85 -2.94 0.69 3.74
C PHE A 85 -2.75 2.05 3.05
N TYR A 86 -3.72 2.93 3.13
CA TYR A 86 -3.60 4.28 2.55
C TYR A 86 -2.47 5.06 3.21
N HIS A 87 -2.42 5.08 4.54
CA HIS A 87 -1.33 5.74 5.26
C HIS A 87 0.04 5.14 4.92
N TYR A 88 0.14 3.81 4.86
CA TYR A 88 1.35 3.11 4.44
C TYR A 88 1.78 3.54 3.02
N SER A 89 0.85 3.54 2.07
CA SER A 89 1.14 3.85 0.67
C SER A 89 1.52 5.32 0.47
N ILE A 90 0.80 6.25 1.12
CA ILE A 90 1.10 7.69 1.08
C ILE A 90 2.49 7.97 1.69
N LYS A 91 2.81 7.34 2.81
CA LYS A 91 4.13 7.47 3.44
C LYS A 91 5.24 7.04 2.47
N ARG A 92 5.09 5.91 1.82
CA ARG A 92 6.05 5.41 0.81
C ARG A 92 6.18 6.34 -0.39
N ALA A 93 5.07 6.84 -0.93
CA ALA A 93 5.08 7.79 -2.02
C ALA A 93 5.79 9.09 -1.63
N ASN A 94 5.58 9.59 -0.41
CA ASN A 94 6.27 10.77 0.12
C ASN A 94 7.79 10.55 0.30
N GLU A 95 8.19 9.38 0.81
CA GLU A 95 9.61 9.01 0.95
C GLU A 95 10.28 8.89 -0.43
N PHE A 96 9.63 8.26 -1.37
CA PHE A 96 10.06 8.18 -2.76
C PHE A 96 10.19 9.57 -3.39
N SER A 97 9.20 10.44 -3.20
CA SER A 97 9.18 11.80 -3.75
C SER A 97 10.34 12.65 -3.23
N LYS A 98 10.73 12.48 -1.97
CA LYS A 98 11.92 13.17 -1.40
C LYS A 98 13.21 12.72 -2.07
N LYS A 99 13.33 11.43 -2.40
CA LYS A 99 14.53 10.84 -3.03
C LYS A 99 14.55 11.07 -4.54
N HIS A 100 13.40 11.04 -5.20
CA HIS A 100 13.22 11.07 -6.65
C HIS A 100 12.28 12.18 -7.08
N HIS A 101 12.56 13.43 -6.66
CA HIS A 101 11.71 14.58 -6.93
C HIS A 101 11.35 14.78 -8.42
N PRO A 102 12.28 14.65 -9.41
CA PRO A 102 11.92 14.80 -10.81
C PRO A 102 10.89 13.77 -11.29
N ILE A 103 11.00 12.51 -10.82
CA ILE A 103 10.05 11.45 -11.18
C ILE A 103 8.68 11.77 -10.58
N SER A 104 8.63 12.19 -9.31
CA SER A 104 7.36 12.52 -8.66
C SER A 104 6.67 13.72 -9.31
N THR A 105 7.44 14.72 -9.74
CA THR A 105 6.89 15.85 -10.50
C THR A 105 6.33 15.37 -11.84
N ALA A 106 7.06 14.51 -12.55
CA ALA A 106 6.58 13.93 -13.80
C ALA A 106 5.27 13.17 -13.61
N MET A 107 5.15 12.38 -12.51
CA MET A 107 3.92 11.66 -12.18
C MET A 107 2.73 12.61 -11.91
N SER A 108 2.97 13.78 -11.30
CA SER A 108 1.93 14.79 -11.04
C SER A 108 1.46 15.54 -12.29
N GLU A 109 2.22 15.54 -13.37
CA GLU A 109 1.81 16.11 -14.66
C GLU A 109 0.85 15.21 -15.44
N LEU A 110 0.76 13.93 -15.08
CA LEU A 110 -0.16 13.02 -15.72
C LEU A 110 -1.61 13.33 -15.29
N PRO A 111 -2.58 13.32 -16.22
CA PRO A 111 -3.95 13.68 -15.91
C PRO A 111 -4.56 12.70 -14.90
N GLU A 112 -4.90 13.23 -13.74
CA GLU A 112 -5.47 12.43 -12.65
C GLU A 112 -6.80 11.77 -13.01
N ASP A 113 -7.63 12.44 -13.79
CA ASP A 113 -8.95 11.96 -14.24
C ASP A 113 -8.88 10.81 -15.22
N LYS A 114 -7.72 10.58 -15.87
CA LYS A 114 -7.55 9.60 -16.95
C LYS A 114 -6.88 8.29 -16.55
N ALA A 115 -6.38 8.17 -15.32
CA ALA A 115 -5.81 6.93 -14.83
C ALA A 115 -6.60 6.40 -13.64
N ASP A 116 -6.91 5.12 -13.61
CA ASP A 116 -7.53 4.44 -12.48
C ASP A 116 -6.50 4.02 -11.42
N ILE A 117 -5.32 3.58 -11.87
CA ILE A 117 -4.14 3.31 -11.04
C ILE A 117 -2.92 3.91 -11.75
N LEU A 118 -2.05 4.53 -10.98
CA LEU A 118 -0.75 5.01 -11.43
C LEU A 118 0.28 4.68 -10.37
N ALA A 119 1.31 3.90 -10.73
CA ALA A 119 2.37 3.53 -9.80
C ALA A 119 3.73 3.40 -10.51
N VAL A 120 4.80 3.68 -9.79
CA VAL A 120 6.16 3.34 -10.18
C VAL A 120 6.48 1.94 -9.65
N PHE A 121 7.13 1.11 -10.46
CA PHE A 121 7.60 -0.22 -10.09
C PHE A 121 9.06 -0.43 -10.53
N GLY A 122 9.54 -1.68 -10.56
CA GLY A 122 10.88 -1.99 -11.02
C GLY A 122 12.00 -1.51 -10.09
N SER A 123 13.15 -1.16 -10.66
CA SER A 123 14.37 -0.84 -9.93
C SER A 123 14.22 0.39 -9.03
N TYR A 124 13.58 1.45 -9.51
CA TYR A 124 13.33 2.66 -8.72
C TYR A 124 12.46 2.39 -7.49
N ALA A 125 11.41 1.61 -7.65
CA ALA A 125 10.52 1.26 -6.54
C ALA A 125 11.21 0.34 -5.51
N LYS A 126 12.15 -0.49 -5.96
CA LYS A 126 12.97 -1.36 -5.10
C LYS A 126 14.14 -0.64 -4.43
N GLY A 127 14.49 0.57 -4.88
CA GLY A 127 15.64 1.32 -4.39
C GLY A 127 17.00 0.73 -4.81
N ILE A 128 17.04 0.00 -5.93
CA ILE A 128 18.23 -0.62 -6.51
C ILE A 128 18.55 -0.05 -7.91
N GLU A 129 17.98 1.11 -8.21
CA GLU A 129 18.21 1.82 -9.46
C GLU A 129 19.67 2.24 -9.63
N HIS A 130 20.11 2.30 -10.86
CA HIS A 130 21.40 2.84 -11.28
C HIS A 130 21.18 3.99 -12.28
N GLU A 131 22.25 4.67 -12.67
CA GLU A 131 22.18 5.89 -13.50
C GLU A 131 21.40 5.69 -14.81
N LYS A 132 21.54 4.51 -15.45
CA LYS A 132 20.89 4.15 -16.71
C LYS A 132 19.57 3.39 -16.53
N SER A 133 19.02 3.30 -15.31
CA SER A 133 17.75 2.62 -15.08
C SER A 133 16.61 3.43 -15.65
N ASP A 134 15.69 2.76 -16.36
CA ASP A 134 14.42 3.31 -16.78
C ASP A 134 13.47 3.44 -15.59
N VAL A 135 12.55 4.38 -15.68
CA VAL A 135 11.46 4.54 -14.71
C VAL A 135 10.27 3.71 -15.18
N ASP A 136 10.09 2.54 -14.58
CA ASP A 136 8.98 1.65 -14.91
C ASP A 136 7.68 2.17 -14.29
N ILE A 137 6.66 2.41 -15.14
CA ILE A 137 5.36 2.94 -14.70
C ILE A 137 4.26 1.97 -15.12
N ILE A 138 3.42 1.58 -14.17
CA ILE A 138 2.15 0.93 -14.47
C ILE A 138 1.03 1.97 -14.45
N CYS A 139 0.24 2.00 -15.52
CA CYS A 139 -0.94 2.85 -15.66
C CYS A 139 -2.13 1.99 -16.02
N VAL A 140 -3.12 1.91 -15.14
CA VAL A 140 -4.40 1.25 -15.42
C VAL A 140 -5.38 2.31 -15.87
N THR A 141 -5.90 2.17 -17.08
CA THR A 141 -6.78 3.18 -17.69
C THR A 141 -7.63 2.58 -18.79
N SER A 142 -8.76 3.21 -19.11
CA SER A 142 -9.52 2.97 -20.34
C SER A 142 -9.21 3.99 -21.44
N GLU A 143 -8.40 5.01 -21.15
CA GLU A 143 -8.08 6.09 -22.07
C GLU A 143 -6.94 5.70 -23.02
N ASN A 144 -7.09 6.07 -24.28
CA ASN A 144 -6.06 5.88 -25.29
C ASN A 144 -4.94 6.93 -25.19
N GLY A 145 -3.72 6.55 -25.53
CA GLY A 145 -2.60 7.47 -25.67
C GLY A 145 -1.83 7.78 -24.38
N MET A 146 -2.17 7.14 -23.27
CA MET A 146 -1.42 7.29 -22.00
C MET A 146 0.02 6.79 -22.11
N ASP A 147 0.27 5.75 -22.92
CA ASP A 147 1.60 5.26 -23.23
C ASP A 147 2.50 6.34 -23.85
N LYS A 148 2.00 7.03 -24.87
CA LYS A 148 2.71 8.14 -25.53
C LYS A 148 2.94 9.30 -24.59
N LYS A 149 1.94 9.63 -23.76
CA LYS A 149 2.03 10.73 -22.80
C LYS A 149 3.07 10.45 -21.72
N ILE A 150 3.13 9.23 -21.18
CA ILE A 150 4.14 8.83 -20.22
C ILE A 150 5.54 8.87 -20.85
N ARG A 151 5.71 8.30 -22.06
CA ARG A 151 7.00 8.35 -22.77
C ARG A 151 7.46 9.76 -23.09
N SER A 152 6.55 10.71 -23.35
CA SER A 152 6.92 12.11 -23.63
C SER A 152 7.56 12.81 -22.44
N LEU A 153 7.36 12.34 -21.20
CA LEU A 153 8.02 12.86 -20.00
C LEU A 153 9.55 12.72 -20.05
N THR A 154 10.07 11.75 -20.83
CA THR A 154 11.51 11.55 -21.05
C THR A 154 12.18 12.84 -21.53
N HIS A 155 11.55 13.57 -22.45
CA HIS A 155 12.11 14.80 -23.01
C HIS A 155 12.22 15.94 -21.98
N THR A 156 11.29 15.98 -21.02
CA THR A 156 11.24 17.04 -19.99
C THR A 156 12.15 16.72 -18.82
N TYR A 157 12.22 15.44 -18.41
CA TYR A 157 12.87 15.05 -17.16
C TYR A 157 14.21 14.35 -17.34
N GLY A 158 14.63 14.07 -18.60
CA GLY A 158 15.93 13.45 -18.90
C GLY A 158 16.10 12.05 -18.31
N LYS A 159 15.00 11.34 -18.08
CA LYS A 159 14.94 9.94 -17.65
C LYS A 159 14.04 9.17 -18.58
N ASP A 160 14.43 7.97 -18.95
CA ASP A 160 13.58 7.12 -19.78
C ASP A 160 12.41 6.58 -18.97
N PHE A 161 11.19 6.88 -19.43
CA PHE A 161 9.95 6.40 -18.82
C PHE A 161 9.40 5.22 -19.63
N SER A 162 9.30 4.07 -18.98
CA SER A 162 8.84 2.80 -19.56
C SER A 162 7.43 2.45 -19.07
N PRO A 163 6.36 2.82 -19.80
CA PRO A 163 5.00 2.54 -19.38
C PRO A 163 4.54 1.13 -19.70
N VAL A 164 3.87 0.50 -18.75
CA VAL A 164 2.98 -0.65 -18.90
C VAL A 164 1.55 -0.14 -18.74
N VAL A 165 0.84 0.03 -19.85
CA VAL A 165 -0.54 0.54 -19.84
C VAL A 165 -1.49 -0.63 -19.99
N LEU A 166 -2.47 -0.74 -19.10
CA LEU A 166 -3.38 -1.87 -18.98
C LEU A 166 -4.83 -1.41 -18.77
N LEU A 167 -5.76 -2.19 -19.28
CA LEU A 167 -7.16 -2.10 -18.89
C LEU A 167 -7.37 -2.72 -17.50
N LYS A 168 -8.43 -2.34 -16.78
CA LYS A 168 -8.79 -2.92 -15.48
C LYS A 168 -8.87 -4.45 -15.51
N GLY A 169 -9.45 -5.01 -16.60
CA GLY A 169 -9.57 -6.46 -16.75
C GLY A 169 -8.23 -7.17 -16.93
N GLU A 170 -7.27 -6.53 -17.60
CA GLU A 170 -5.91 -7.04 -17.76
C GLU A 170 -5.14 -6.96 -16.44
N PHE A 171 -5.25 -5.84 -15.74
CA PHE A 171 -4.64 -5.67 -14.42
C PHE A 171 -5.13 -6.75 -13.42
N ALA A 172 -6.44 -7.03 -13.42
CA ALA A 172 -7.02 -8.07 -12.57
C ALA A 172 -6.44 -9.47 -12.84
N LYS A 173 -6.05 -9.77 -14.09
CA LYS A 173 -5.50 -11.07 -14.49
C LYS A 173 -4.03 -11.25 -14.12
N ILE A 174 -3.25 -10.18 -13.95
CA ILE A 174 -1.80 -10.26 -13.66
C ILE A 174 -1.53 -11.17 -12.47
N LYS A 175 -2.36 -11.10 -11.43
CA LYS A 175 -2.22 -11.93 -10.21
C LYS A 175 -2.14 -13.44 -10.50
N VAL A 176 -2.80 -13.88 -11.57
CA VAL A 176 -2.84 -15.29 -11.98
C VAL A 176 -1.83 -15.57 -13.08
N GLU A 177 -1.74 -14.68 -14.08
CA GLU A 177 -0.95 -14.87 -15.29
C GLU A 177 0.54 -14.59 -15.09
N ASN A 178 0.89 -13.63 -14.20
CA ASN A 178 2.29 -13.26 -13.89
C ASN A 178 2.48 -13.02 -12.40
N LYS A 179 2.57 -14.09 -11.63
CA LYS A 179 2.66 -14.07 -10.17
C LYS A 179 3.90 -13.33 -9.66
N GLU A 180 5.02 -13.41 -10.36
CA GLU A 180 6.27 -12.76 -9.98
C GLU A 180 6.14 -11.24 -10.11
N PHE A 181 5.67 -10.77 -11.26
CA PHE A 181 5.39 -9.35 -11.48
C PHE A 181 4.37 -8.81 -10.47
N TRP A 182 3.29 -9.57 -10.21
CA TRP A 182 2.28 -9.19 -9.22
C TRP A 182 2.87 -9.06 -7.82
N HIS A 183 3.67 -10.05 -7.41
CA HIS A 183 4.36 -10.02 -6.12
C HIS A 183 5.27 -8.80 -5.99
N ASP A 184 6.04 -8.50 -7.03
CA ASP A 184 6.92 -7.33 -7.05
C ASP A 184 6.14 -6.03 -6.98
N LEU A 185 5.07 -5.92 -7.74
CA LEU A 185 4.20 -4.74 -7.75
C LEU A 185 3.55 -4.48 -6.38
N VAL A 186 3.04 -5.52 -5.73
CA VAL A 186 2.43 -5.40 -4.39
C VAL A 186 3.47 -5.03 -3.33
N ASN A 187 4.64 -5.66 -3.36
CA ASN A 187 5.66 -5.48 -2.33
C ASN A 187 6.45 -4.17 -2.49
N TYR A 188 6.73 -3.78 -3.70
CA TYR A 188 7.64 -2.66 -3.97
C TYR A 188 6.96 -1.47 -4.67
N GLY A 189 5.84 -1.65 -5.34
CA GLY A 189 5.17 -0.59 -6.09
C GLY A 189 4.93 0.68 -5.26
N ILE A 190 5.25 1.83 -5.83
CA ILE A 190 5.00 3.15 -5.26
C ILE A 190 3.76 3.73 -5.91
N ILE A 191 2.65 3.72 -5.18
CA ILE A 191 1.35 4.11 -5.72
C ILE A 191 1.21 5.63 -5.62
N PHE A 192 0.94 6.29 -6.74
CA PHE A 192 0.65 7.72 -6.80
C PHE A 192 -0.84 7.99 -6.90
N LYS A 193 -1.59 7.06 -7.52
CA LYS A 193 -3.04 7.16 -7.69
C LYS A 193 -3.71 5.79 -7.66
N GLY A 194 -5.00 5.77 -7.27
CA GLY A 194 -5.83 4.58 -7.32
C GLY A 194 -5.62 3.63 -6.15
N TYR A 195 -5.29 4.15 -4.96
CA TYR A 195 -5.08 3.36 -3.73
C TYR A 195 -6.23 2.38 -3.46
N ASP A 196 -7.47 2.83 -3.70
CA ASP A 196 -8.69 2.05 -3.46
C ASP A 196 -8.77 0.82 -4.34
N LEU A 197 -8.57 1.03 -5.63
CA LEU A 197 -8.63 -0.03 -6.63
C LEU A 197 -7.43 -0.98 -6.48
N PHE A 198 -6.24 -0.44 -6.20
CA PHE A 198 -5.06 -1.25 -5.93
C PHE A 198 -5.28 -2.14 -4.70
N TYR A 199 -5.77 -1.57 -3.59
CA TYR A 199 -6.10 -2.31 -2.37
C TYR A 199 -7.10 -3.43 -2.64
N TYR A 200 -8.14 -3.15 -3.42
CA TYR A 200 -9.14 -4.14 -3.79
C TYR A 200 -8.50 -5.34 -4.49
N TYR A 201 -7.71 -5.12 -5.52
CA TYR A 201 -7.05 -6.21 -6.24
C TYR A 201 -5.95 -6.90 -5.43
N ALA A 202 -5.24 -6.19 -4.59
CA ALA A 202 -4.17 -6.78 -3.81
C ALA A 202 -4.67 -7.70 -2.69
N TYR A 203 -5.75 -7.32 -2.01
CA TYR A 203 -6.11 -7.94 -0.72
C TYR A 203 -7.54 -8.48 -0.65
N LEU A 204 -8.44 -8.12 -1.56
CA LEU A 204 -9.86 -8.50 -1.48
C LEU A 204 -10.30 -9.49 -2.57
N THR A 205 -9.47 -9.74 -3.61
CA THR A 205 -9.75 -10.68 -4.72
C THR A 205 -8.98 -11.99 -4.64
#